data_bb63db536b3f3d6485fa0b461bba5dde
#
_entry.id   bb63db536b3f3d6485fa0b461bba5dde
#
_cell.length_a   1.000
_cell.length_b   1.000
_cell.length_c   1.000
_cell.angle_alpha   90.00
_cell.angle_beta   90.00
_cell.angle_gamma   90.00
#
_symmetry.space_group_name_H-M   'P 1'
#
loop_
_entity.id
_entity.type
_entity.pdbx_description
1 polymer ?
#
loop_
_entity_poly.entity_id
_entity_poly.type
_entity_poly.pdbx_seq_one_letter_code
_entity_poly.pdbx_strand_id
1 'polypeptide(L)'
;VNRQKIIFLIVLVVVGLFIASMVGSMIPSKQVLPNGYQVTVGGKGETWVRSPDRQILVTDVSSVWTSAGQMLVERHTTDEKPPFQLLDCDYQVAEGRGALHPVAKAEALAMLADMERQTVSPKTCVK
;
A
#
# COMPACT_ATOMS: atom_id res chain seq x y z
N VAL A 1 -37.74 32.56 3.00
CA VAL A 1 -37.02 31.38 2.57
C VAL A 1 -37.95 30.18 2.51
N ASN A 2 -37.98 29.51 1.40
CA ASN A 2 -38.86 28.35 1.17
C ASN A 2 -38.26 27.11 1.85
N ARG A 3 -38.97 26.56 2.84
CA ARG A 3 -38.54 25.35 3.56
C ARG A 3 -38.33 24.15 2.65
N GLN A 4 -39.13 24.00 1.60
CA GLN A 4 -39.00 22.89 0.65
C GLN A 4 -37.68 22.94 -0.11
N LYS A 5 -37.21 24.13 -0.50
CA LYS A 5 -35.91 24.29 -1.18
C LYS A 5 -34.74 23.94 -0.27
N ILE A 6 -34.82 24.31 1.02
CA ILE A 6 -33.77 23.96 1.99
C ILE A 6 -33.72 22.47 2.24
N ILE A 7 -34.86 21.81 2.41
CA ILE A 7 -34.95 20.35 2.59
C ILE A 7 -34.41 19.62 1.36
N PHE A 8 -34.76 20.07 0.17
CA PHE A 8 -34.28 19.49 -1.09
C PHE A 8 -32.75 19.62 -1.22
N LEU A 9 -32.20 20.77 -0.86
CA LEU A 9 -30.75 21.00 -0.89
C LEU A 9 -30.03 20.08 0.10
N ILE A 10 -30.55 19.94 1.33
CA ILE A 10 -29.97 19.05 2.35
C ILE A 10 -29.98 17.59 1.86
N VAL A 11 -31.07 17.12 1.28
CA VAL A 11 -31.18 15.77 0.73
C VAL A 11 -30.16 15.55 -0.37
N LEU A 12 -29.98 16.49 -1.29
CA LEU A 12 -28.98 16.40 -2.36
C LEU A 12 -27.56 16.31 -1.82
N VAL A 13 -27.22 17.09 -0.80
CA VAL A 13 -25.89 17.05 -0.18
C VAL A 13 -25.64 15.71 0.51
N VAL A 14 -26.61 15.18 1.26
CA VAL A 14 -26.48 13.89 1.95
C VAL A 14 -26.34 12.75 0.94
N VAL A 15 -27.14 12.71 -0.11
CA VAL A 15 -27.06 11.69 -1.16
C VAL A 15 -25.71 11.78 -1.89
N GLY A 16 -25.26 12.98 -2.22
CA GLY A 16 -23.96 13.19 -2.87
C GLY A 16 -22.80 12.71 -2.02
N LEU A 17 -22.80 12.98 -0.72
CA LEU A 17 -21.79 12.51 0.22
C LEU A 17 -21.80 10.98 0.36
N PHE A 18 -22.98 10.35 0.38
CA PHE A 18 -23.14 8.91 0.45
C PHE A 18 -22.56 8.23 -0.80
N ILE A 19 -22.88 8.72 -1.99
CA ILE A 19 -22.35 8.21 -3.27
C ILE A 19 -20.83 8.38 -3.33
N ALA A 20 -20.31 9.54 -2.95
CA ALA A 20 -18.87 9.79 -2.91
C ALA A 20 -18.14 8.83 -1.97
N SER A 21 -18.72 8.53 -0.80
CA SER A 21 -18.17 7.57 0.15
C SER A 21 -18.13 6.15 -0.43
N MET A 22 -19.18 5.70 -1.11
CA MET A 22 -19.22 4.39 -1.77
C MET A 22 -18.19 4.28 -2.89
N VAL A 23 -18.08 5.28 -3.75
CA VAL A 23 -17.10 5.32 -4.84
C VAL A 23 -15.68 5.34 -4.28
N GLY A 24 -15.42 6.10 -3.22
CA GLY A 24 -14.12 6.14 -2.54
C GLY A 24 -13.68 4.79 -1.98
N SER A 25 -14.62 3.97 -1.47
CA SER A 25 -14.32 2.63 -0.98
C SER A 25 -14.01 1.61 -2.08
N MET A 26 -14.40 1.89 -3.33
CA MET A 26 -14.16 1.03 -4.49
C MET A 26 -12.86 1.38 -5.23
N ILE A 27 -12.30 2.56 -5.03
CA ILE A 27 -11.06 3.02 -5.68
C ILE A 27 -9.86 2.44 -4.94
N PRO A 28 -8.89 1.81 -5.66
CA PRO A 28 -7.66 1.34 -5.04
C PRO A 28 -6.90 2.46 -4.33
N SER A 29 -6.39 2.18 -3.15
CA SER A 29 -5.53 3.10 -2.42
C SER A 29 -4.15 3.17 -3.08
N LYS A 30 -3.64 4.38 -3.30
CA LYS A 30 -2.33 4.63 -3.91
C LYS A 30 -1.59 5.69 -3.12
N GLN A 31 -0.32 5.41 -2.83
CA GLN A 31 0.55 6.36 -2.14
C GLN A 31 1.87 6.50 -2.88
N VAL A 32 2.29 7.75 -3.11
CA VAL A 32 3.60 8.08 -3.66
C VAL A 32 4.58 8.32 -2.51
N LEU A 33 5.69 7.59 -2.52
CA LEU A 33 6.75 7.73 -1.53
C LEU A 33 7.70 8.88 -1.88
N PRO A 34 8.47 9.41 -0.89
CA PRO A 34 9.39 10.53 -1.15
C PRO A 34 10.42 10.28 -2.25
N ASN A 35 10.82 9.02 -2.47
CA ASN A 35 11.75 8.64 -3.54
C ASN A 35 11.09 8.46 -4.92
N GLY A 36 9.77 8.72 -5.04
CA GLY A 36 9.02 8.57 -6.28
C GLY A 36 8.41 7.20 -6.52
N TYR A 37 8.76 6.19 -5.75
CA TYR A 37 8.10 4.88 -5.80
C TYR A 37 6.65 4.99 -5.36
N GLN A 38 5.80 4.10 -5.88
CA GLN A 38 4.38 4.10 -5.60
C GLN A 38 3.95 2.76 -5.00
N VAL A 39 3.23 2.83 -3.88
CA VAL A 39 2.60 1.67 -3.25
C VAL A 39 1.11 1.72 -3.56
N THR A 40 0.55 0.61 -4.02
CA THR A 40 -0.87 0.53 -4.36
C THR A 40 -1.51 -0.69 -3.69
N VAL A 41 -2.70 -0.46 -3.14
CA VAL A 41 -3.58 -1.52 -2.63
C VAL A 41 -4.82 -1.57 -3.52
N GLY A 42 -5.05 -2.73 -4.14
CA GLY A 42 -6.21 -2.95 -5.00
C GLY A 42 -7.48 -3.26 -4.21
N GLY A 43 -8.62 -3.24 -4.91
CA GLY A 43 -9.94 -3.44 -4.31
C GLY A 43 -10.17 -4.83 -3.71
N LYS A 44 -9.37 -5.82 -4.08
CA LYS A 44 -9.39 -7.19 -3.52
C LYS A 44 -8.27 -7.45 -2.52
N GLY A 45 -7.57 -6.41 -2.07
CA GLY A 45 -6.46 -6.52 -1.15
C GLY A 45 -5.13 -6.88 -1.80
N GLU A 46 -5.07 -6.98 -3.13
CA GLU A 46 -3.80 -7.12 -3.84
C GLU A 46 -2.91 -5.89 -3.64
N THR A 47 -1.61 -6.10 -3.53
CA THR A 47 -0.65 -5.04 -3.24
C THR A 47 0.51 -5.09 -4.21
N TRP A 48 1.03 -3.93 -4.61
CA TRP A 48 2.22 -3.85 -5.46
C TRP A 48 2.98 -2.54 -5.26
N VAL A 49 4.26 -2.58 -5.64
CA VAL A 49 5.14 -1.41 -5.70
C VAL A 49 5.49 -1.15 -7.15
N ARG A 50 5.34 0.10 -7.56
CA ARG A 50 5.74 0.60 -8.89
C ARG A 50 6.96 1.49 -8.77
N SER A 51 7.80 1.47 -9.79
CA SER A 51 8.90 2.40 -9.96
C SER A 51 8.40 3.83 -10.23
N PRO A 52 9.29 4.86 -10.16
CA PRO A 52 8.92 6.22 -10.53
C PRO A 52 8.39 6.36 -11.96
N ASP A 53 8.79 5.48 -12.88
CA ASP A 53 8.29 5.41 -14.27
C ASP A 53 7.06 4.52 -14.42
N ARG A 54 6.41 4.14 -13.31
CA ARG A 54 5.14 3.41 -13.21
C ARG A 54 5.16 1.95 -13.64
N GLN A 55 6.32 1.33 -13.69
CA GLN A 55 6.42 -0.12 -13.92
C GLN A 55 6.18 -0.88 -12.62
N ILE A 56 5.40 -1.96 -12.68
CA ILE A 56 5.20 -2.85 -11.54
C ILE A 56 6.47 -3.67 -11.33
N LEU A 57 7.09 -3.51 -10.16
CA LEU A 57 8.34 -4.19 -9.81
C LEU A 57 8.13 -5.35 -8.85
N VAL A 58 7.23 -5.20 -7.88
CA VAL A 58 6.97 -6.17 -6.83
C VAL A 58 5.47 -6.29 -6.61
N THR A 59 4.98 -7.52 -6.53
CA THR A 59 3.61 -7.85 -6.13
C THR A 59 3.62 -8.52 -4.76
N ASP A 60 2.44 -8.72 -4.14
CA ASP A 60 2.30 -9.35 -2.83
C ASP A 60 3.09 -8.64 -1.73
N VAL A 61 3.06 -7.32 -1.75
CA VAL A 61 3.77 -6.47 -0.80
C VAL A 61 3.06 -6.47 0.55
N SER A 62 3.81 -6.72 1.62
CA SER A 62 3.29 -6.74 2.99
C SER A 62 3.51 -5.42 3.70
N SER A 63 4.72 -4.90 3.64
CA SER A 63 5.12 -3.66 4.29
C SER A 63 6.21 -2.97 3.49
N VAL A 64 6.29 -1.66 3.66
CA VAL A 64 7.34 -0.82 3.10
C VAL A 64 7.92 0.02 4.21
N TRP A 65 9.24 0.05 4.33
CA TRP A 65 9.95 0.93 5.26
C TRP A 65 10.76 1.94 4.47
N THR A 66 10.76 3.17 4.93
CA THR A 66 11.52 4.26 4.32
C THR A 66 12.40 4.97 5.32
N SER A 67 13.54 5.43 4.87
CA SER A 67 14.43 6.36 5.56
C SER A 67 14.92 7.43 4.58
N ALA A 68 15.77 8.34 5.02
CA ALA A 68 16.21 9.47 4.21
C ALA A 68 16.88 9.07 2.88
N GLY A 69 17.42 7.87 2.76
CA GLY A 69 18.13 7.44 1.55
C GLY A 69 17.79 6.04 1.08
N GLN A 70 16.88 5.34 1.76
CA GLN A 70 16.61 3.93 1.46
C GLN A 70 15.14 3.60 1.56
N MET A 71 14.72 2.59 0.78
CA MET A 71 13.41 1.96 0.86
C MET A 71 13.59 0.45 0.95
N LEU A 72 12.93 -0.18 1.93
CA LEU A 72 12.90 -1.63 2.10
C LEU A 72 11.49 -2.13 1.84
N VAL A 73 11.35 -3.16 1.02
CA VAL A 73 10.06 -3.78 0.68
C VAL A 73 10.03 -5.21 1.20
N GLU A 74 9.00 -5.54 1.95
CA GLU A 74 8.67 -6.92 2.35
C GLU A 74 7.63 -7.47 1.40
N ARG A 75 7.91 -8.62 0.80
CA ARG A 75 6.98 -9.37 -0.02
C ARG A 75 6.65 -10.68 0.68
N HIS A 76 5.36 -11.02 0.74
CA HIS A 76 4.92 -12.30 1.31
C HIS A 76 4.70 -13.35 0.23
N THR A 77 4.95 -14.61 0.59
CA THR A 77 4.53 -15.77 -0.17
C THR A 77 3.44 -16.50 0.61
N THR A 78 2.44 -16.98 -0.10
CA THR A 78 1.31 -17.70 0.50
C THR A 78 1.15 -19.06 -0.14
N ASP A 79 0.40 -19.94 0.54
CA ASP A 79 -0.05 -21.19 -0.05
C ASP A 79 -0.89 -20.91 -1.31
N GLU A 80 -0.77 -21.75 -2.33
CA GLU A 80 -1.54 -21.64 -3.57
C GLU A 80 -3.02 -21.99 -3.40
N LYS A 81 -3.36 -22.70 -2.33
CA LYS A 81 -4.72 -23.16 -2.03
C LYS A 81 -5.34 -22.38 -0.88
N PRO A 82 -6.68 -22.15 -0.89
CA PRO A 82 -7.37 -21.58 0.26
C PRO A 82 -7.09 -22.40 1.53
N PRO A 83 -6.90 -21.73 2.69
CA PRO A 83 -7.09 -20.31 2.99
C PRO A 83 -5.91 -19.37 2.67
N PHE A 84 -4.99 -19.72 1.79
CA PHE A 84 -3.86 -18.88 1.38
C PHE A 84 -3.00 -18.43 2.56
N GLN A 85 -2.56 -19.38 3.38
CA GLN A 85 -1.78 -19.07 4.57
C GLN A 85 -0.43 -18.46 4.21
N LEU A 86 0.02 -17.52 5.03
CA LEU A 86 1.34 -16.92 4.93
C LEU A 86 2.41 -18.00 5.16
N LEU A 87 3.32 -18.18 4.19
CA LEU A 87 4.41 -19.15 4.27
C LEU A 87 5.72 -18.49 4.71
N ASP A 88 6.11 -17.42 4.03
CA ASP A 88 7.37 -16.74 4.26
C ASP A 88 7.35 -15.32 3.68
N CYS A 89 8.43 -14.57 3.92
CA CYS A 89 8.64 -13.26 3.34
C CYS A 89 10.05 -13.14 2.79
N ASP A 90 10.19 -12.39 1.71
CA ASP A 90 11.48 -11.96 1.20
C ASP A 90 11.55 -10.43 1.16
N TYR A 91 12.75 -9.91 1.00
CA TYR A 91 13.03 -8.49 1.15
C TYR A 91 13.83 -7.96 -0.03
N GLN A 92 13.51 -6.73 -0.43
CA GLN A 92 14.24 -5.99 -1.45
C GLN A 92 14.50 -4.58 -0.96
N VAL A 93 15.63 -4.01 -1.34
CA VAL A 93 16.03 -2.66 -0.96
C VAL A 93 16.33 -1.83 -2.20
N ALA A 94 15.96 -0.56 -2.16
CA ALA A 94 16.36 0.44 -3.14
C ALA A 94 17.03 1.61 -2.43
N GLU A 95 18.10 2.12 -3.02
CA GLU A 95 18.78 3.33 -2.55
C GLU A 95 18.36 4.51 -3.43
N GLY A 96 17.79 5.53 -2.79
CA GLY A 96 17.24 6.67 -3.51
C GLY A 96 16.20 6.25 -4.55
N ARG A 97 16.40 6.67 -5.80
CA ARG A 97 15.58 6.27 -6.95
C ARG A 97 16.15 5.08 -7.71
N GLY A 98 17.16 4.43 -7.17
CA GLY A 98 17.79 3.26 -7.77
C GLY A 98 16.86 2.06 -7.84
N ALA A 99 17.29 1.01 -8.55
CA ALA A 99 16.52 -0.21 -8.70
C ALA A 99 16.43 -1.00 -7.39
N LEU A 100 15.31 -1.71 -7.22
CA LEU A 100 15.16 -2.68 -6.13
C LEU A 100 16.07 -3.89 -6.39
N HIS A 101 16.75 -4.34 -5.33
CA HIS A 101 17.56 -5.55 -5.38
C HIS A 101 17.32 -6.40 -4.13
N PRO A 102 17.42 -7.74 -4.24
CA PRO A 102 17.22 -8.63 -3.11
C PRO A 102 18.22 -8.38 -1.98
N VAL A 103 17.77 -8.55 -0.75
CA VAL A 103 18.58 -8.46 0.44
C VAL A 103 18.26 -9.64 1.37
N ALA A 104 19.25 -10.16 2.07
CA ALA A 104 19.07 -11.25 3.02
C ALA A 104 18.15 -10.81 4.18
N LYS A 105 17.32 -11.73 4.66
CA LYS A 105 16.36 -11.47 5.75
C LYS A 105 17.03 -10.88 6.99
N ALA A 106 18.15 -11.44 7.42
CA ALA A 106 18.88 -10.93 8.60
C ALA A 106 19.37 -9.50 8.40
N GLU A 107 19.86 -9.18 7.22
CA GLU A 107 20.28 -7.82 6.86
C GLU A 107 19.11 -6.86 6.81
N ALA A 108 18.00 -7.27 6.20
CA ALA A 108 16.78 -6.49 6.16
C ALA A 108 16.27 -6.15 7.56
N LEU A 109 16.18 -7.14 8.44
CA LEU A 109 15.71 -6.95 9.82
C LEU A 109 16.61 -6.00 10.62
N ALA A 110 17.92 -5.99 10.35
CA ALA A 110 18.85 -5.07 11.00
C ALA A 110 18.64 -3.61 10.56
N MET A 111 18.04 -3.36 9.42
CA MET A 111 17.78 -2.01 8.90
C MET A 111 16.56 -1.34 9.53
N LEU A 112 15.63 -2.11 10.10
CA LEU A 112 14.29 -1.62 10.47
C LEU A 112 14.28 -0.56 11.56
N ALA A 113 15.26 -0.57 12.46
CA ALA A 113 15.31 0.33 13.63
C ALA A 113 15.31 1.81 13.25
N ASP A 114 15.90 2.15 12.11
CA ASP A 114 16.07 3.54 11.65
C ASP A 114 15.10 3.92 10.53
N MET A 115 14.06 3.11 10.31
CA MET A 115 13.14 3.29 9.19
C MET A 115 11.69 3.45 9.66
N GLU A 116 10.92 4.26 8.96
CA GLU A 116 9.48 4.36 9.15
C GLU A 116 8.75 3.27 8.38
N ARG A 117 7.84 2.58 9.07
CA ARG A 117 7.05 1.50 8.50
C ARG A 117 5.70 1.99 8.00
N GLN A 118 5.34 1.52 6.81
CA GLN A 118 3.99 1.53 6.30
C GLN A 118 3.53 0.10 6.07
N THR A 119 2.54 -0.35 6.83
CA THR A 119 1.91 -1.66 6.64
C THR A 119 0.94 -1.56 5.47
N VAL A 120 1.10 -2.45 4.50
CA VAL A 120 0.32 -2.45 3.25
C VAL A 120 -0.68 -3.61 3.24
N SER A 121 -0.31 -4.74 3.81
CA SER A 121 -1.15 -5.93 3.93
C SER A 121 -1.08 -6.50 5.35
N PRO A 122 -2.16 -7.14 5.85
CA PRO A 122 -2.11 -7.85 7.12
C PRO A 122 -1.20 -9.09 7.09
N LYS A 123 -0.87 -9.60 5.93
CA LYS A 123 0.03 -10.74 5.73
C LYS A 123 1.48 -10.27 5.80
N THR A 124 1.99 -10.06 6.99
CA THR A 124 3.36 -9.56 7.22
C THR A 124 4.11 -10.49 8.18
N CYS A 125 5.41 -10.69 7.94
CA CYS A 125 6.29 -11.47 8.80
C CYS A 125 6.85 -10.65 9.97
N VAL A 126 6.90 -9.34 9.83
CA VAL A 126 7.34 -8.41 10.88
C VAL A 126 6.11 -7.86 11.59
N LYS A 127 5.97 -8.22 12.85
CA LYS A 127 4.85 -7.78 13.70
C LYS A 127 5.15 -6.50 14.46
#